data_299f0acdbb968091129d0ba012dbf8f6
#
_entry.id   299f0acdbb968091129d0ba012dbf8f6
#
_cell.length_a   1.000
_cell.length_b   1.000
_cell.length_c   1.000
_cell.angle_alpha   90.00
_cell.angle_beta   90.00
_cell.angle_gamma   90.00
#
_symmetry.space_group_name_H-M   'P 1'
#
loop_
_entity.id
_entity.type
_entity.pdbx_description
1 polymer ?
#
loop_
_entity_poly.entity_id
_entity_poly.type
_entity_poly.pdbx_seq_one_letter_code
_entity_poly.pdbx_strand_id
1 'polypeptide(L)'
;MEHENDSPKKDEAASEETGLATVFQLLATSSGGLPVDTNASQRLRILQVGVRPVKADQLKIITQALLQRKQLRVLYHGRNRDETTERTISPQRLVCYRGNWYLDTWCHLREGLRHFALDRLHVFAVLDVAANDIPDAELDSYFANAYGIFSGEAAATAVLKFSPSVARWVADEQWHPQQQSSVLRDGSFELRFPYGDERELVMDILRYGPEVEVLAPDNLRHRIAQLAARTASLYRKPVKRPKK
;
A
#
# COMPACT_ATOMS: atom_id res chain seq x y z
N MET A 1 7.86 -46.00 -9.35
CA MET A 1 7.29 -45.17 -8.27
C MET A 1 7.78 -43.76 -8.54
N GLU A 2 7.05 -43.10 -9.41
CA GLU A 2 7.32 -41.69 -9.78
C GLU A 2 6.58 -40.79 -8.80
N HIS A 3 7.32 -39.97 -8.09
CA HIS A 3 6.74 -38.91 -7.27
C HIS A 3 6.50 -37.70 -8.15
N GLU A 4 5.24 -37.49 -8.47
CA GLU A 4 4.71 -36.31 -9.12
C GLU A 4 4.88 -35.11 -8.15
N ASN A 5 5.73 -34.19 -8.57
CA ASN A 5 6.01 -32.93 -7.86
C ASN A 5 4.98 -31.91 -8.35
N ASP A 6 3.83 -31.87 -7.70
CA ASP A 6 2.73 -30.96 -8.05
C ASP A 6 3.06 -29.53 -7.59
N SER A 7 3.07 -28.62 -8.55
CA SER A 7 3.61 -27.27 -8.40
C SER A 7 2.57 -26.29 -7.84
N PRO A 8 2.89 -25.52 -6.79
CA PRO A 8 1.98 -24.49 -6.25
C PRO A 8 1.80 -23.22 -7.14
N LYS A 9 2.40 -23.19 -8.32
CA LYS A 9 2.41 -22.00 -9.21
C LYS A 9 1.12 -21.73 -9.99
N LYS A 10 0.21 -22.70 -10.10
CA LYS A 10 -1.04 -22.52 -10.87
C LYS A 10 -2.12 -21.79 -10.10
N ASP A 11 -2.18 -21.97 -8.79
CA ASP A 11 -3.22 -21.35 -7.95
C ASP A 11 -2.94 -19.87 -7.64
N GLU A 12 -1.68 -19.48 -7.65
CA GLU A 12 -1.27 -18.09 -7.41
C GLU A 12 -1.64 -17.17 -8.60
N ALA A 13 -1.37 -17.62 -9.85
CA ALA A 13 -1.72 -16.87 -11.06
C ALA A 13 -3.25 -16.72 -11.23
N ALA A 14 -4.02 -17.76 -10.89
CA ALA A 14 -5.48 -17.71 -10.96
C ALA A 14 -6.10 -16.74 -9.94
N SER A 15 -5.47 -16.50 -8.78
CA SER A 15 -5.96 -15.56 -7.76
C SER A 15 -5.71 -14.10 -8.13
N GLU A 16 -4.61 -13.78 -8.81
CA GLU A 16 -4.28 -12.44 -9.28
C GLU A 16 -5.17 -12.00 -10.43
N GLU A 17 -5.41 -12.88 -11.41
CA GLU A 17 -6.33 -12.61 -12.52
C GLU A 17 -7.76 -12.38 -12.03
N THR A 18 -8.21 -13.10 -11.02
CA THR A 18 -9.58 -12.98 -10.50
C THR A 18 -9.80 -11.66 -9.76
N GLY A 19 -8.82 -11.18 -9.01
CA GLY A 19 -8.93 -9.92 -8.25
C GLY A 19 -9.01 -8.70 -9.17
N LEU A 20 -8.16 -8.63 -10.19
CA LEU A 20 -8.17 -7.55 -11.18
C LEU A 20 -9.38 -7.64 -12.11
N ALA A 21 -9.75 -8.84 -12.57
CA ALA A 21 -10.93 -9.04 -13.38
C ALA A 21 -12.21 -8.59 -12.65
N THR A 22 -12.31 -8.85 -11.35
CA THR A 22 -13.45 -8.39 -10.52
C THR A 22 -13.48 -6.86 -10.44
N VAL A 23 -12.34 -6.18 -10.28
CA VAL A 23 -12.28 -4.72 -10.25
C VAL A 23 -12.61 -4.14 -11.64
N PHE A 24 -12.07 -4.71 -12.72
CA PHE A 24 -12.40 -4.27 -14.08
C PHE A 24 -13.86 -4.53 -14.43
N GLN A 25 -14.44 -5.63 -13.97
CA GLN A 25 -15.86 -5.95 -14.17
C GLN A 25 -16.77 -4.98 -13.39
N LEU A 26 -16.37 -4.58 -12.19
CA LEU A 26 -17.05 -3.55 -11.41
C LEU A 26 -16.94 -2.16 -12.07
N LEU A 27 -15.78 -1.79 -12.58
CA LEU A 27 -15.58 -0.55 -13.32
C LEU A 27 -16.37 -0.54 -14.65
N ALA A 28 -16.44 -1.66 -15.36
CA ALA A 28 -17.18 -1.79 -16.60
C ALA A 28 -18.69 -1.70 -16.40
N THR A 29 -19.24 -2.26 -15.33
CA THR A 29 -20.67 -2.15 -14.99
C THR A 29 -21.04 -0.76 -14.51
N SER A 30 -20.10 -0.01 -13.94
CA SER A 30 -20.29 1.39 -13.52
C SER A 30 -20.19 2.40 -14.67
N SER A 31 -19.57 2.02 -15.80
CA SER A 31 -19.23 2.93 -16.91
C SER A 31 -20.25 2.94 -18.06
N GLY A 32 -21.49 2.54 -17.85
CA GLY A 32 -22.55 2.78 -18.83
C GLY A 32 -22.31 2.20 -20.23
N GLY A 33 -21.96 0.92 -20.34
CA GLY A 33 -22.25 0.15 -21.55
C GLY A 33 -21.19 0.10 -22.66
N LEU A 34 -19.89 0.26 -22.36
CA LEU A 34 -18.88 -0.23 -23.29
C LEU A 34 -18.75 -1.76 -23.08
N PRO A 35 -18.95 -2.58 -24.13
CA PRO A 35 -18.70 -4.01 -24.03
C PRO A 35 -17.21 -4.21 -23.74
N VAL A 36 -16.90 -4.63 -22.53
CA VAL A 36 -15.54 -5.09 -22.21
C VAL A 36 -15.39 -6.41 -22.94
N ASP A 37 -14.60 -6.38 -24.02
CA ASP A 37 -14.18 -7.58 -24.71
C ASP A 37 -13.54 -8.52 -23.68
N THR A 38 -14.06 -9.74 -23.57
CA THR A 38 -13.53 -10.77 -22.66
C THR A 38 -12.05 -11.09 -22.93
N ASN A 39 -11.54 -10.72 -24.11
CA ASN A 39 -10.12 -10.79 -24.46
C ASN A 39 -9.29 -9.58 -24.02
N ALA A 40 -9.91 -8.51 -23.50
CA ALA A 40 -9.17 -7.32 -23.03
C ALA A 40 -8.24 -7.66 -21.85
N SER A 41 -8.61 -8.59 -20.99
CA SER A 41 -7.79 -9.08 -19.89
C SER A 41 -6.48 -9.73 -20.35
N GLN A 42 -6.48 -10.38 -21.53
CA GLN A 42 -5.26 -10.99 -22.10
C GLN A 42 -4.29 -9.97 -22.70
N ARG A 43 -4.80 -8.78 -23.07
CA ARG A 43 -4.02 -7.68 -23.64
C ARG A 43 -3.52 -6.68 -22.59
N LEU A 44 -4.05 -6.75 -21.38
CA LEU A 44 -3.70 -5.85 -20.28
C LEU A 44 -2.94 -6.66 -19.23
N ARG A 45 -1.66 -6.36 -19.07
CA ARG A 45 -0.79 -7.05 -18.12
C ARG A 45 -0.25 -6.07 -17.09
N ILE A 46 -0.59 -6.26 -15.83
CA ILE A 46 -0.04 -5.48 -14.73
C ILE A 46 1.07 -6.33 -14.10
N LEU A 47 2.31 -5.87 -14.24
CA LEU A 47 3.45 -6.50 -13.60
C LEU A 47 3.65 -5.88 -12.21
N GLN A 48 3.59 -6.71 -11.20
CA GLN A 48 3.71 -6.27 -9.82
C GLN A 48 4.90 -6.95 -9.15
N VAL A 49 5.62 -6.21 -8.28
CA VAL A 49 6.76 -6.74 -7.52
C VAL A 49 6.48 -6.57 -6.04
N GLY A 50 6.66 -7.63 -5.26
CA GLY A 50 6.46 -7.60 -3.81
C GLY A 50 4.99 -7.55 -3.37
N VAL A 51 4.09 -8.06 -4.21
CA VAL A 51 2.65 -8.14 -3.92
C VAL A 51 2.36 -9.22 -2.90
N ARG A 52 1.42 -8.96 -2.03
CA ARG A 52 0.90 -9.92 -1.07
C ARG A 52 -0.43 -10.48 -1.59
N PRO A 53 -0.51 -11.80 -1.82
CA PRO A 53 -1.72 -12.40 -2.38
C PRO A 53 -2.90 -12.26 -1.41
N VAL A 54 -4.07 -11.97 -1.98
CA VAL A 54 -5.35 -11.98 -1.28
C VAL A 54 -6.20 -13.08 -1.89
N LYS A 55 -6.76 -13.95 -1.06
CA LYS A 55 -7.63 -15.02 -1.54
C LYS A 55 -8.86 -14.44 -2.22
N ALA A 56 -9.16 -14.92 -3.43
CA ALA A 56 -10.27 -14.43 -4.25
C ALA A 56 -11.63 -14.44 -3.52
N ASP A 57 -11.88 -15.51 -2.74
CA ASP A 57 -13.11 -15.63 -1.94
C ASP A 57 -13.22 -14.53 -0.89
N GLN A 58 -12.12 -14.21 -0.21
CA GLN A 58 -12.09 -13.14 0.80
C GLN A 58 -12.33 -11.78 0.15
N LEU A 59 -11.68 -11.50 -0.99
CA LEU A 59 -11.88 -10.26 -1.73
C LEU A 59 -13.35 -10.13 -2.17
N LYS A 60 -13.96 -11.21 -2.68
CA LYS A 60 -15.36 -11.24 -3.08
C LYS A 60 -16.30 -10.92 -1.92
N ILE A 61 -16.12 -11.57 -0.76
CA ILE A 61 -16.95 -11.35 0.43
C ILE A 61 -16.82 -9.89 0.90
N ILE A 62 -15.59 -9.36 0.97
CA ILE A 62 -15.35 -7.98 1.39
C ILE A 62 -16.00 -6.99 0.43
N THR A 63 -15.83 -7.19 -0.89
CA THR A 63 -16.43 -6.32 -1.91
C THR A 63 -17.96 -6.35 -1.84
N GLN A 64 -18.56 -7.51 -1.67
CA GLN A 64 -20.01 -7.64 -1.52
C GLN A 64 -20.52 -6.91 -0.27
N ALA A 65 -19.87 -7.09 0.88
CA ALA A 65 -20.26 -6.41 2.11
C ALA A 65 -20.08 -4.89 2.01
N LEU A 66 -19.00 -4.43 1.35
CA LEU A 66 -18.77 -3.02 1.05
C LEU A 66 -19.92 -2.42 0.23
N LEU A 67 -20.29 -3.06 -0.88
CA LEU A 67 -21.37 -2.59 -1.77
C LEU A 67 -22.75 -2.67 -1.11
N GLN A 68 -23.00 -3.69 -0.29
CA GLN A 68 -24.25 -3.86 0.44
C GLN A 68 -24.32 -3.05 1.73
N ARG A 69 -23.25 -2.29 2.06
CA ARG A 69 -23.13 -1.50 3.30
C ARG A 69 -23.41 -2.33 4.55
N LYS A 70 -22.79 -3.53 4.65
CA LYS A 70 -22.92 -4.44 5.78
C LYS A 70 -21.64 -4.52 6.60
N GLN A 71 -21.81 -4.77 7.90
CA GLN A 71 -20.71 -5.01 8.81
C GLN A 71 -20.09 -6.40 8.59
N LEU A 72 -18.81 -6.52 8.92
CA LEU A 72 -18.05 -7.77 8.87
C LEU A 72 -17.50 -8.11 10.25
N ARG A 73 -17.52 -9.39 10.60
CA ARG A 73 -16.67 -9.94 11.67
C ARG A 73 -15.44 -10.59 11.04
N VAL A 74 -14.29 -10.17 11.53
CA VAL A 74 -13.00 -10.53 10.94
C VAL A 74 -11.98 -10.91 12.01
N LEU A 75 -11.06 -11.80 11.65
CA LEU A 75 -9.80 -11.97 12.36
C LEU A 75 -8.75 -11.14 11.64
N TYR A 76 -8.05 -10.29 12.37
CA TYR A 76 -6.95 -9.48 11.86
C TYR A 76 -5.65 -9.81 12.56
N HIS A 77 -4.64 -10.20 11.77
CA HIS A 77 -3.31 -10.48 12.26
C HIS A 77 -2.41 -9.25 12.13
N GLY A 78 -2.15 -8.58 13.26
CA GLY A 78 -1.36 -7.35 13.31
C GLY A 78 0.14 -7.63 13.25
N ARG A 79 0.86 -7.04 12.26
CA ARG A 79 2.30 -7.26 12.07
C ARG A 79 3.17 -6.77 13.23
N ASN A 80 2.82 -5.64 13.84
CA ASN A 80 3.65 -5.01 14.87
C ASN A 80 3.67 -5.77 16.18
N ARG A 81 2.58 -6.47 16.52
CA ARG A 81 2.44 -7.22 17.78
C ARG A 81 2.44 -8.72 17.58
N ASP A 82 2.39 -9.17 16.31
CA ASP A 82 2.25 -10.59 15.94
C ASP A 82 1.06 -11.28 16.61
N GLU A 83 -0.04 -10.51 16.77
CA GLU A 83 -1.24 -10.96 17.46
C GLU A 83 -2.42 -11.00 16.50
N THR A 84 -3.25 -12.04 16.63
CA THR A 84 -4.54 -12.13 15.94
C THR A 84 -5.64 -11.67 16.86
N THR A 85 -6.45 -10.72 16.37
CA THR A 85 -7.58 -10.16 17.13
C THR A 85 -8.85 -10.20 16.33
N GLU A 86 -9.95 -10.56 17.01
CA GLU A 86 -11.29 -10.46 16.42
C GLU A 86 -11.74 -8.99 16.39
N ARG A 87 -12.39 -8.60 15.29
CA ARG A 87 -12.89 -7.26 15.05
C ARG A 87 -14.27 -7.30 14.39
N THR A 88 -15.12 -6.37 14.79
CA THR A 88 -16.28 -5.96 13.98
C THR A 88 -15.88 -4.69 13.25
N ILE A 89 -16.09 -4.67 11.93
CA ILE A 89 -15.71 -3.55 11.07
C ILE A 89 -16.85 -3.16 10.13
N SER A 90 -16.93 -1.86 9.81
CA SER A 90 -17.79 -1.31 8.77
C SER A 90 -16.94 -0.88 7.58
N PRO A 91 -16.91 -1.66 6.47
CA PRO A 91 -16.14 -1.33 5.28
C PRO A 91 -16.52 0.03 4.70
N GLN A 92 -15.52 0.83 4.31
CA GLN A 92 -15.72 2.15 3.69
C GLN A 92 -15.21 2.20 2.26
N ARG A 93 -13.93 1.84 2.04
CA ARG A 93 -13.26 1.85 0.74
C ARG A 93 -12.30 0.69 0.59
N LEU A 94 -12.22 0.15 -0.63
CA LEU A 94 -11.17 -0.78 -1.04
C LEU A 94 -10.08 0.01 -1.77
N VAL A 95 -8.85 -0.07 -1.28
CA VAL A 95 -7.72 0.70 -1.79
C VAL A 95 -6.62 -0.24 -2.28
N CYS A 96 -6.19 -0.07 -3.53
CA CYS A 96 -5.00 -0.73 -4.05
C CYS A 96 -3.83 0.24 -3.98
N TYR A 97 -2.85 -0.07 -3.13
CA TYR A 97 -1.66 0.75 -2.97
C TYR A 97 -0.41 -0.08 -3.20
N ARG A 98 0.42 0.31 -4.16
CA ARG A 98 1.64 -0.41 -4.57
C ARG A 98 1.39 -1.90 -4.83
N GLY A 99 0.27 -2.21 -5.51
CA GLY A 99 -0.14 -3.57 -5.83
C GLY A 99 -0.73 -4.37 -4.66
N ASN A 100 -0.82 -3.82 -3.48
CA ASN A 100 -1.40 -4.47 -2.31
C ASN A 100 -2.78 -3.90 -1.99
N TRP A 101 -3.70 -4.77 -1.61
CA TRP A 101 -5.06 -4.40 -1.27
C TRP A 101 -5.21 -4.08 0.21
N TYR A 102 -5.93 -3.02 0.49
CA TYR A 102 -6.27 -2.52 1.81
C TYR A 102 -7.73 -2.16 1.90
N LEU A 103 -8.27 -2.17 3.10
CA LEU A 103 -9.64 -1.80 3.40
C LEU A 103 -9.65 -0.65 4.40
N ASP A 104 -10.15 0.51 3.96
CA ASP A 104 -10.53 1.58 4.87
C ASP A 104 -11.81 1.20 5.55
N THR A 105 -11.87 1.33 6.85
CA THR A 105 -13.00 0.83 7.61
C THR A 105 -13.14 1.54 8.96
N TRP A 106 -14.36 1.66 9.44
CA TRP A 106 -14.62 1.95 10.84
C TRP A 106 -14.43 0.68 11.67
N CYS A 107 -13.55 0.73 12.64
CA CYS A 107 -13.29 -0.39 13.56
C CYS A 107 -14.06 -0.17 14.86
N HIS A 108 -15.10 -0.98 15.12
CA HIS A 108 -15.94 -0.84 16.29
C HIS A 108 -15.18 -1.09 17.61
N LEU A 109 -14.17 -1.97 17.61
CA LEU A 109 -13.34 -2.20 18.80
C LEU A 109 -12.47 -0.99 19.17
N ARG A 110 -12.09 -0.18 18.18
CA ARG A 110 -11.21 0.99 18.37
C ARG A 110 -11.93 2.32 18.20
N GLU A 111 -13.23 2.27 17.94
CA GLU A 111 -14.10 3.42 17.76
C GLU A 111 -13.50 4.49 16.84
N GLY A 112 -13.04 4.04 15.66
CA GLY A 112 -12.39 4.95 14.72
C GLY A 112 -11.97 4.32 13.42
N LEU A 113 -11.64 5.17 12.45
CA LEU A 113 -11.14 4.78 11.14
C LEU A 113 -9.82 4.02 11.25
N ARG A 114 -9.69 2.98 10.48
CA ARG A 114 -8.50 2.13 10.39
C ARG A 114 -8.33 1.61 8.98
N HIS A 115 -7.08 1.33 8.67
CA HIS A 115 -6.64 0.78 7.39
C HIS A 115 -6.13 -0.65 7.61
N PHE A 116 -6.82 -1.64 7.05
CA PHE A 116 -6.46 -3.04 7.19
C PHE A 116 -5.90 -3.61 5.90
N ALA A 117 -4.73 -4.25 5.98
CA ALA A 117 -4.17 -5.00 4.86
C ALA A 117 -4.99 -6.29 4.65
N LEU A 118 -5.48 -6.53 3.43
CA LEU A 118 -6.36 -7.65 3.13
C LEU A 118 -5.66 -9.00 3.27
N ASP A 119 -4.36 -9.08 3.00
CA ASP A 119 -3.56 -10.28 3.18
C ASP A 119 -3.49 -10.76 4.64
N ARG A 120 -3.91 -9.90 5.58
CA ARG A 120 -3.92 -10.15 7.02
C ARG A 120 -5.32 -10.22 7.63
N LEU A 121 -6.34 -10.09 6.78
CA LEU A 121 -7.72 -10.01 7.20
C LEU A 121 -8.46 -11.27 6.74
N HIS A 122 -9.06 -11.97 7.68
CA HIS A 122 -9.89 -13.13 7.41
C HIS A 122 -11.34 -12.86 7.84
N VAL A 123 -12.24 -12.78 6.88
CA VAL A 123 -13.68 -12.62 7.13
C VAL A 123 -14.27 -13.98 7.46
N PHE A 124 -14.95 -14.08 8.59
CA PHE A 124 -15.65 -15.29 8.97
C PHE A 124 -17.18 -15.13 9.09
N ALA A 125 -17.66 -13.87 9.13
CA ALA A 125 -19.10 -13.60 9.07
C ALA A 125 -19.40 -12.24 8.41
N VAL A 126 -20.43 -12.20 7.59
CA VAL A 126 -21.13 -10.98 7.16
C VAL A 126 -22.31 -10.80 8.09
N LEU A 127 -22.41 -9.65 8.75
CA LEU A 127 -23.48 -9.38 9.69
C LEU A 127 -24.69 -8.76 8.96
N ASP A 128 -25.89 -9.12 9.40
CA ASP A 128 -27.12 -8.46 8.94
C ASP A 128 -27.38 -7.15 9.71
N VAL A 129 -26.33 -6.33 9.76
CA VAL A 129 -26.30 -5.03 10.42
C VAL A 129 -25.70 -4.03 9.45
N ALA A 130 -26.34 -2.85 9.34
CA ALA A 130 -25.84 -1.78 8.49
C ALA A 130 -24.44 -1.32 8.95
N ALA A 131 -23.55 -1.09 7.99
CA ALA A 131 -22.27 -0.49 8.27
C ALA A 131 -22.45 0.97 8.74
N ASN A 132 -21.58 1.44 9.64
CA ASN A 132 -21.44 2.87 9.86
C ASN A 132 -21.01 3.51 8.55
N ASP A 133 -21.71 4.55 8.14
CA ASP A 133 -21.39 5.28 6.93
C ASP A 133 -20.60 6.55 7.28
N ILE A 134 -19.40 6.65 6.76
CA ILE A 134 -18.51 7.79 6.97
C ILE A 134 -18.52 8.62 5.69
N PRO A 135 -18.80 9.93 5.76
CA PRO A 135 -18.80 10.78 4.58
C PRO A 135 -17.45 10.76 3.85
N ASP A 136 -17.49 10.79 2.51
CA ASP A 136 -16.28 10.75 1.68
C ASP A 136 -15.30 11.86 2.02
N ALA A 137 -15.78 13.08 2.32
CA ALA A 137 -14.94 14.19 2.72
C ALA A 137 -14.17 13.93 4.03
N GLU A 138 -14.77 13.20 4.98
CA GLU A 138 -14.11 12.80 6.22
C GLU A 138 -13.07 11.73 5.96
N LEU A 139 -13.40 10.73 5.13
CA LEU A 139 -12.43 9.70 4.69
C LEU A 139 -11.25 10.33 3.96
N ASP A 140 -11.51 11.25 3.03
CA ASP A 140 -10.47 11.97 2.29
C ASP A 140 -9.59 12.78 3.23
N SER A 141 -10.18 13.51 4.18
CA SER A 141 -9.44 14.27 5.17
C SER A 141 -8.56 13.40 6.07
N TYR A 142 -9.09 12.25 6.50
CA TYR A 142 -8.36 11.32 7.36
C TYR A 142 -7.15 10.69 6.65
N PHE A 143 -7.28 10.41 5.35
CA PHE A 143 -6.22 9.77 4.56
C PHE A 143 -5.36 10.78 3.77
N ALA A 144 -5.81 12.02 3.57
CA ALA A 144 -5.11 13.03 2.75
C ALA A 144 -3.75 13.48 3.31
N ASN A 145 -3.56 13.39 4.63
CA ASN A 145 -2.32 13.78 5.29
C ASN A 145 -1.32 12.64 5.44
N ALA A 146 -1.66 11.47 4.91
CA ALA A 146 -0.81 10.30 4.99
C ALA A 146 0.20 10.29 3.83
N TYR A 147 1.47 10.11 4.15
CA TYR A 147 2.42 9.62 3.16
C TYR A 147 2.28 8.10 3.06
N GLY A 148 1.76 7.62 1.93
CA GLY A 148 1.46 6.20 1.75
C GLY A 148 0.16 5.77 2.44
N ILE A 149 0.16 4.55 3.02
CA ILE A 149 -1.03 3.93 3.64
C ILE A 149 -1.14 4.16 5.15
N PHE A 150 -0.12 4.72 5.78
CA PHE A 150 -0.17 4.99 7.22
C PHE A 150 -0.82 6.33 7.48
N SER A 151 -2.12 6.28 7.79
CA SER A 151 -2.91 7.46 8.13
C SER A 151 -2.48 8.08 9.45
N GLY A 152 -2.62 9.40 9.54
CA GLY A 152 -2.35 10.19 10.73
C GLY A 152 -2.32 11.68 10.37
N GLU A 153 -2.44 12.53 11.37
CA GLU A 153 -2.22 13.96 11.17
C GLU A 153 -0.79 14.21 10.69
N ALA A 154 -0.62 15.18 9.80
CA ALA A 154 0.70 15.58 9.34
C ALA A 154 1.53 16.07 10.52
N ALA A 155 2.58 15.32 10.87
CA ALA A 155 3.45 15.64 12.01
C ALA A 155 4.61 16.55 11.63
N ALA A 156 5.02 16.53 10.34
CA ALA A 156 6.16 17.30 9.85
C ALA A 156 6.10 17.49 8.32
N THR A 157 6.97 18.36 7.81
CA THR A 157 7.20 18.54 6.37
C THR A 157 8.57 17.98 6.01
N ALA A 158 8.61 17.02 5.08
CA ALA A 158 9.85 16.55 4.49
C ALA A 158 10.34 17.54 3.43
N VAL A 159 11.63 17.81 3.41
CA VAL A 159 12.31 18.55 2.35
C VAL A 159 13.44 17.65 1.85
N LEU A 160 13.30 17.22 0.60
CA LEU A 160 14.22 16.29 -0.06
C LEU A 160 14.91 17.01 -1.21
N LYS A 161 16.22 16.82 -1.36
CA LYS A 161 16.98 17.27 -2.51
C LYS A 161 17.49 16.08 -3.29
N PHE A 162 17.07 15.97 -4.55
CA PHE A 162 17.52 14.94 -5.47
C PHE A 162 18.63 15.45 -6.36
N SER A 163 19.61 14.60 -6.64
CA SER A 163 20.73 14.94 -7.52
C SER A 163 20.25 15.18 -8.96
N PRO A 164 21.03 15.92 -9.78
CA PRO A 164 20.70 16.15 -11.19
C PRO A 164 20.53 14.87 -12.00
N SER A 165 21.18 13.76 -11.58
CA SER A 165 21.11 12.47 -12.28
C SER A 165 19.71 11.86 -12.27
N VAL A 166 18.93 12.06 -11.20
CA VAL A 166 17.58 11.52 -11.04
C VAL A 166 16.47 12.57 -11.09
N ALA A 167 16.83 13.85 -11.06
CA ALA A 167 15.90 14.98 -11.00
C ALA A 167 14.77 14.89 -12.02
N ARG A 168 15.09 14.54 -13.29
CA ARG A 168 14.11 14.47 -14.39
C ARG A 168 13.04 13.40 -14.19
N TRP A 169 13.36 12.28 -13.51
CA TRP A 169 12.37 11.23 -13.22
C TRP A 169 11.51 11.60 -12.02
N VAL A 170 12.14 12.12 -10.96
CA VAL A 170 11.41 12.53 -9.75
C VAL A 170 10.48 13.73 -10.04
N ALA A 171 10.84 14.61 -10.96
CA ALA A 171 10.03 15.76 -11.36
C ALA A 171 8.67 15.34 -11.95
N ASP A 172 8.58 14.16 -12.57
CA ASP A 172 7.35 13.60 -13.15
C ASP A 172 6.56 12.76 -12.14
N GLU A 173 7.11 12.50 -10.93
CA GLU A 173 6.47 11.68 -9.90
C GLU A 173 5.60 12.52 -8.96
N GLN A 174 4.45 11.99 -8.60
CA GLN A 174 3.61 12.55 -7.55
C GLN A 174 3.78 11.75 -6.25
N TRP A 175 4.57 12.30 -5.33
CA TRP A 175 4.81 11.70 -4.01
C TRP A 175 3.70 12.02 -3.01
N HIS A 176 3.12 13.22 -3.12
CA HIS A 176 2.04 13.65 -2.23
C HIS A 176 1.12 14.66 -2.97
N PRO A 177 -0.22 14.63 -2.73
CA PRO A 177 -1.14 15.58 -3.38
C PRO A 177 -0.81 17.06 -3.12
N GLN A 178 -0.24 17.36 -1.94
CA GLN A 178 0.14 18.72 -1.53
C GLN A 178 1.64 18.99 -1.69
N GLN A 179 2.33 18.24 -2.57
CA GLN A 179 3.75 18.48 -2.79
C GLN A 179 4.01 19.82 -3.46
N GLN A 180 5.12 20.42 -3.07
CA GLN A 180 5.72 21.57 -3.72
C GLN A 180 7.10 21.17 -4.23
N SER A 181 7.46 21.64 -5.42
CA SER A 181 8.72 21.25 -6.03
C SER A 181 9.37 22.38 -6.79
N SER A 182 10.68 22.34 -6.92
CA SER A 182 11.47 23.30 -7.71
C SER A 182 12.76 22.69 -8.23
N VAL A 183 13.14 23.09 -9.44
CA VAL A 183 14.47 22.80 -9.99
C VAL A 183 15.44 23.88 -9.50
N LEU A 184 16.55 23.46 -8.91
CA LEU A 184 17.58 24.36 -8.41
C LEU A 184 18.59 24.73 -9.50
N ARG A 185 19.40 25.79 -9.26
CA ARG A 185 20.36 26.30 -10.25
C ARG A 185 21.44 25.28 -10.65
N ASP A 186 21.76 24.34 -9.76
CA ASP A 186 22.72 23.25 -9.99
C ASP A 186 22.11 22.06 -10.75
N GLY A 187 20.83 22.16 -11.17
CA GLY A 187 20.10 21.09 -11.84
C GLY A 187 19.53 20.02 -10.88
N SER A 188 19.73 20.17 -9.58
CA SER A 188 19.06 19.32 -8.60
C SER A 188 17.59 19.69 -8.44
N PHE A 189 16.80 18.78 -7.85
CA PHE A 189 15.37 18.94 -7.67
C PHE A 189 15.00 18.90 -6.19
N GLU A 190 14.33 19.95 -5.71
CA GLU A 190 13.83 20.01 -4.35
C GLU A 190 12.35 19.65 -4.34
N LEU A 191 11.97 18.76 -3.41
CA LEU A 191 10.62 18.29 -3.19
C LEU A 191 10.24 18.49 -1.73
N ARG A 192 9.07 19.11 -1.48
CA ARG A 192 8.52 19.36 -0.14
C ARG A 192 7.11 18.82 -0.04
N PHE A 193 6.80 18.11 1.05
CA PHE A 193 5.45 17.63 1.31
C PHE A 193 5.25 17.28 2.78
N PRO A 194 3.99 17.35 3.29
CA PRO A 194 3.67 16.92 4.66
C PRO A 194 3.69 15.39 4.78
N TYR A 195 4.03 14.88 5.97
CA TYR A 195 3.90 13.46 6.28
C TYR A 195 3.57 13.25 7.77
N GLY A 196 2.83 12.17 8.08
CA GLY A 196 2.51 11.78 9.46
C GLY A 196 3.42 10.66 9.96
N ASP A 197 3.59 9.61 9.16
CA ASP A 197 4.40 8.44 9.50
C ASP A 197 5.62 8.33 8.58
N GLU A 198 6.80 8.18 9.16
CA GLU A 198 8.07 8.15 8.41
C GLU A 198 8.40 6.79 7.79
N ARG A 199 7.68 5.70 8.14
CA ARG A 199 8.09 4.33 7.78
C ARG A 199 8.22 4.10 6.28
N GLU A 200 7.23 4.54 5.50
CA GLU A 200 7.27 4.41 4.04
C GLU A 200 8.21 5.43 3.41
N LEU A 201 8.17 6.66 3.91
CA LEU A 201 9.05 7.73 3.45
C LEU A 201 10.53 7.34 3.59
N VAL A 202 10.91 6.75 4.71
CA VAL A 202 12.27 6.24 4.94
C VAL A 202 12.65 5.17 3.91
N MET A 203 11.73 4.25 3.57
CA MET A 203 12.00 3.22 2.55
C MET A 203 12.19 3.84 1.16
N ASP A 204 11.35 4.82 0.81
CA ASP A 204 11.45 5.48 -0.48
C ASP A 204 12.73 6.32 -0.60
N ILE A 205 13.11 7.05 0.44
CA ILE A 205 14.38 7.77 0.49
C ILE A 205 15.55 6.80 0.30
N LEU A 206 15.59 5.71 1.05
CA LEU A 206 16.67 4.72 0.95
C LEU A 206 16.76 4.03 -0.40
N ARG A 207 15.64 3.92 -1.14
CA ARG A 207 15.63 3.38 -2.51
C ARG A 207 16.44 4.21 -3.49
N TYR A 208 16.52 5.53 -3.28
CA TYR A 208 17.33 6.43 -4.10
C TYR A 208 18.81 6.44 -3.68
N GLY A 209 19.14 5.85 -2.54
CA GLY A 209 20.53 5.73 -2.06
C GLY A 209 21.22 7.08 -1.97
N PRO A 210 22.38 7.29 -2.64
CA PRO A 210 23.14 8.54 -2.59
C PRO A 210 22.52 9.68 -3.43
N GLU A 211 21.48 9.40 -4.21
CA GLU A 211 20.88 10.36 -5.12
C GLU A 211 19.85 11.28 -4.45
N VAL A 212 19.59 11.09 -3.15
CA VAL A 212 18.67 11.93 -2.38
C VAL A 212 19.27 12.33 -1.05
N GLU A 213 19.12 13.60 -0.71
CA GLU A 213 19.48 14.16 0.58
C GLU A 213 18.23 14.68 1.29
N VAL A 214 18.06 14.32 2.57
CA VAL A 214 17.05 14.90 3.44
C VAL A 214 17.57 16.24 3.96
N LEU A 215 16.95 17.35 3.58
CA LEU A 215 17.30 18.69 4.08
C LEU A 215 16.58 19.00 5.39
N ALA A 216 15.30 18.54 5.52
CA ALA A 216 14.50 18.70 6.72
C ALA A 216 13.45 17.58 6.80
N PRO A 217 12.93 17.27 8.02
CA PRO A 217 13.41 17.74 9.32
C PRO A 217 14.65 16.97 9.81
N ASP A 218 15.31 17.49 10.82
CA ASP A 218 16.56 16.92 11.35
C ASP A 218 16.41 15.49 11.87
N ASN A 219 15.29 15.15 12.51
CA ASN A 219 15.02 13.79 12.99
C ASN A 219 14.98 12.78 11.83
N LEU A 220 14.31 13.11 10.72
CA LEU A 220 14.29 12.27 9.52
C LEU A 220 15.69 12.14 8.91
N ARG A 221 16.43 13.26 8.79
CA ARG A 221 17.82 13.28 8.31
C ARG A 221 18.72 12.35 9.16
N HIS A 222 18.67 12.48 10.47
CA HIS A 222 19.42 11.61 11.39
C HIS A 222 19.04 10.13 11.24
N ARG A 223 17.72 9.85 11.09
CA ARG A 223 17.23 8.48 10.88
C ARG A 223 17.80 7.86 9.61
N ILE A 224 17.78 8.58 8.49
CA ILE A 224 18.37 8.11 7.22
C ILE A 224 19.87 7.90 7.36
N ALA A 225 20.60 8.84 7.97
CA ALA A 225 22.04 8.70 8.18
C ALA A 225 22.38 7.45 9.00
N GLN A 226 21.66 7.17 10.08
CA GLN A 226 21.84 5.96 10.89
C GLN A 226 21.60 4.68 10.08
N LEU A 227 20.53 4.64 9.29
CA LEU A 227 20.20 3.47 8.47
C LEU A 227 21.24 3.25 7.37
N ALA A 228 21.67 4.30 6.69
CA ALA A 228 22.72 4.24 5.68
C ALA A 228 24.05 3.74 6.26
N ALA A 229 24.45 4.25 7.44
CA ALA A 229 25.66 3.79 8.13
C ALA A 229 25.56 2.31 8.52
N ARG A 230 24.42 1.85 9.03
CA ARG A 230 24.18 0.43 9.34
C ARG A 230 24.25 -0.42 8.08
N THR A 231 23.63 0.01 6.99
CA THR A 231 23.69 -0.67 5.70
C THR A 231 25.15 -0.80 5.23
N ALA A 232 25.90 0.31 5.19
CA ALA A 232 27.30 0.29 4.81
C ALA A 232 28.15 -0.66 5.67
N SER A 233 27.84 -0.78 6.97
CA SER A 233 28.56 -1.68 7.88
C SER A 233 28.37 -3.17 7.54
N LEU A 234 27.23 -3.55 6.98
CA LEU A 234 26.96 -4.93 6.55
C LEU A 234 27.85 -5.34 5.38
N TYR A 235 28.10 -4.42 4.45
CA TYR A 235 28.90 -4.67 3.24
C TYR A 235 30.42 -4.55 3.48
N ARG A 236 30.86 -3.98 4.60
CA ARG A 236 32.27 -3.95 5.00
C ARG A 236 32.74 -5.28 5.58
N LYS A 237 31.85 -6.14 6.03
CA LYS A 237 32.21 -7.47 6.58
C LYS A 237 32.33 -8.47 5.45
N PRO A 238 33.39 -9.31 5.42
CA PRO A 238 33.52 -10.37 4.42
C PRO A 238 32.34 -11.34 4.54
N VAL A 239 31.74 -11.70 3.40
CA VAL A 239 30.64 -12.66 3.36
C VAL A 239 31.19 -14.05 3.72
N LYS A 240 30.78 -14.60 4.86
CA LYS A 240 30.98 -16.02 5.17
C LYS A 240 30.08 -16.83 4.25
N ARG A 241 30.63 -17.34 3.13
CA ARG A 241 29.88 -18.25 2.26
C ARG A 241 29.60 -19.54 3.05
N PRO A 242 28.35 -20.06 3.01
CA PRO A 242 28.09 -21.38 3.57
C PRO A 242 28.96 -22.39 2.84
N LYS A 243 29.65 -23.27 3.58
CA LYS A 243 30.35 -24.42 2.99
C LYS A 243 29.28 -25.28 2.30
N LYS A 244 29.51 -25.58 1.01
CA LYS A 244 28.68 -26.52 0.23
C LYS A 244 28.70 -27.89 0.87
#